data_0c127b3053d3c4043af35a2067f3104f
#
_entry.id   0c127b3053d3c4043af35a2067f3104f
#
_cell.length_a   1.000
_cell.length_b   1.000
_cell.length_c   1.000
_cell.angle_alpha   90.00
_cell.angle_beta   90.00
_cell.angle_gamma   90.00
#
_symmetry.space_group_name_H-M   'P 1'
#
loop_
_entity.id
_entity.type
_entity.pdbx_description
1 polymer ?
#
loop_
_entity_poly.entity_id
_entity_poly.type
_entity_poly.pdbx_seq_one_letter_code
_entity_poly.pdbx_strand_id
1 'polypeptide(L)'
;MCSTHASLLAVFGVSATLLLIVNTGIAATPRPTMSSAEVAGIQRRRHLASDALARATATAVEAASPPPPPPPTPLPSPAGVADGTCHARLHTDYMGEQAPVWGLGNPGFHLKDAAECCAACQAHAAVCGKPDSRGKSWWPLRPELKCYNNPGCNIWVFCPEKQCFAFDIHVHTQGECWLKYQRANVTRPKDPHEGHTTFPEAMRKSPRAIWPWAVEPKIWPGGIPEKIPWISGVLAPADVTVTSAPADDGWRKRWCEKHGAEHGGC
;
A
#
# COMPACT_ATOMS: atom_id res chain seq x y z
N MET A 1 -8.71 -53.59 -1.60
CA MET A 1 -7.27 -53.58 -1.38
C MET A 1 -6.95 -52.27 -0.67
N CYS A 2 -6.76 -52.35 0.66
CA CYS A 2 -6.39 -51.25 1.53
C CYS A 2 -4.87 -51.01 1.45
N SER A 3 -4.44 -49.77 1.29
CA SER A 3 -3.04 -49.39 1.47
C SER A 3 -3.00 -48.30 2.57
N THR A 4 -2.42 -48.69 3.68
CA THR A 4 -2.15 -47.90 4.88
C THR A 4 -0.86 -47.11 4.68
N HIS A 5 -0.88 -45.80 4.78
CA HIS A 5 0.31 -44.96 4.92
C HIS A 5 0.51 -44.54 6.35
N ALA A 6 1.63 -44.97 6.91
CA ALA A 6 2.10 -44.64 8.24
C ALA A 6 2.67 -43.23 8.30
N SER A 7 2.23 -42.44 9.28
CA SER A 7 2.77 -41.12 9.60
C SER A 7 3.99 -41.26 10.52
N LEU A 8 5.15 -40.71 10.09
CA LEU A 8 6.32 -40.52 10.93
C LEU A 8 6.20 -39.19 11.69
N LEU A 9 6.11 -39.26 13.01
CA LEU A 9 6.26 -38.15 13.93
C LEU A 9 7.75 -37.93 14.23
N ALA A 10 8.29 -36.79 13.82
CA ALA A 10 9.62 -36.35 14.23
C ALA A 10 9.50 -35.51 15.53
N VAL A 11 10.07 -36.06 16.60
CA VAL A 11 10.18 -35.40 17.92
C VAL A 11 11.44 -34.52 17.89
N PHE A 12 11.31 -33.20 17.95
CA PHE A 12 12.44 -32.28 18.17
C PHE A 12 12.68 -32.13 19.67
N GLY A 13 13.85 -32.63 20.12
CA GLY A 13 14.34 -32.45 21.46
C GLY A 13 14.79 -31.02 21.74
N VAL A 14 14.24 -30.42 22.78
CA VAL A 14 14.65 -29.13 23.32
C VAL A 14 15.86 -29.34 24.25
N SER A 15 17.03 -28.89 23.85
CA SER A 15 18.26 -28.91 24.66
C SER A 15 18.25 -27.72 25.60
N ALA A 16 18.03 -27.95 26.90
CA ALA A 16 18.13 -26.91 27.92
C ALA A 16 19.60 -26.70 28.30
N THR A 17 20.16 -25.57 27.92
CA THR A 17 21.50 -25.15 28.36
C THR A 17 21.39 -24.45 29.70
N LEU A 18 21.91 -25.11 30.74
CA LEU A 18 21.98 -24.62 32.13
C LEU A 18 23.09 -23.57 32.21
N LEU A 19 22.75 -22.29 32.41
CA LEU A 19 23.73 -21.23 32.66
C LEU A 19 24.05 -21.18 34.15
N LEU A 20 25.27 -21.62 34.53
CA LEU A 20 25.81 -21.46 35.88
C LEU A 20 26.27 -19.99 36.05
N ILE A 21 25.55 -19.20 36.84
CA ILE A 21 25.96 -17.90 37.30
C ILE A 21 26.90 -18.06 38.49
N VAL A 22 28.18 -17.85 38.24
CA VAL A 22 29.16 -17.77 39.33
C VAL A 22 29.04 -16.40 40.00
N ASN A 23 28.53 -16.39 41.21
CA ASN A 23 28.35 -15.21 42.04
C ASN A 23 29.69 -14.88 42.74
N THR A 24 30.54 -14.03 42.09
CA THR A 24 31.75 -13.47 42.74
C THR A 24 31.32 -12.30 43.62
N GLY A 25 31.35 -12.51 44.93
CA GLY A 25 31.08 -11.49 45.93
C GLY A 25 32.06 -10.32 45.81
N ILE A 26 31.62 -9.20 45.24
CA ILE A 26 32.34 -7.93 45.32
C ILE A 26 31.93 -7.25 46.62
N ALA A 27 32.91 -7.07 47.53
CA ALA A 27 32.71 -6.36 48.79
C ALA A 27 32.26 -4.89 48.47
N ALA A 28 31.04 -4.57 48.92
CA ALA A 28 30.48 -3.25 48.75
C ALA A 28 31.20 -2.23 49.66
N THR A 29 31.95 -1.33 49.09
CA THR A 29 32.43 -0.14 49.81
C THR A 29 31.24 0.74 50.19
N PRO A 30 31.17 1.28 51.42
CA PRO A 30 30.07 2.14 51.83
C PRO A 30 30.07 3.42 50.97
N ARG A 31 28.97 3.67 50.27
CA ARG A 31 28.79 4.93 49.55
C ARG A 31 28.59 6.07 50.54
N PRO A 32 29.25 7.23 50.33
CA PRO A 32 28.98 8.40 51.14
C PRO A 32 27.52 8.81 51.03
N THR A 33 26.84 8.96 52.16
CA THR A 33 25.47 9.44 52.23
C THR A 33 25.45 10.95 52.01
N MET A 34 24.90 11.35 50.87
CA MET A 34 24.67 12.78 50.59
C MET A 34 23.57 13.34 51.50
N SER A 35 23.74 14.57 51.96
CA SER A 35 22.72 15.26 52.77
C SER A 35 21.47 15.57 51.93
N SER A 36 20.31 15.61 52.56
CA SER A 36 19.05 15.96 51.89
C SER A 36 19.09 17.34 51.19
N ALA A 37 19.91 18.26 51.66
CA ALA A 37 20.10 19.58 51.07
C ALA A 37 20.92 19.50 49.76
N GLU A 38 21.91 18.63 49.66
CA GLU A 38 22.68 18.42 48.44
C GLU A 38 21.87 17.74 47.34
N VAL A 39 21.05 16.77 47.69
CA VAL A 39 20.12 16.10 46.76
C VAL A 39 19.08 17.11 46.18
N ALA A 40 18.51 17.95 47.02
CA ALA A 40 17.58 18.99 46.61
C ALA A 40 18.22 20.03 45.67
N GLY A 41 19.46 20.40 45.92
CA GLY A 41 20.25 21.30 45.07
C GLY A 41 20.52 20.74 43.67
N ILE A 42 20.85 19.45 43.59
CA ILE A 42 21.10 18.76 42.31
C ILE A 42 19.78 18.62 41.50
N GLN A 43 18.68 18.31 42.14
CA GLN A 43 17.36 18.22 41.48
C GLN A 43 16.96 19.58 40.93
N ARG A 44 17.08 20.66 41.66
CA ARG A 44 16.74 22.00 41.20
C ARG A 44 17.59 22.46 40.02
N ARG A 45 18.89 22.17 40.00
CA ARG A 45 19.77 22.44 38.85
C ARG A 45 19.39 21.62 37.62
N ARG A 46 18.98 20.35 37.77
CA ARG A 46 18.50 19.51 36.65
C ARG A 46 17.22 20.03 36.04
N HIS A 47 16.24 20.48 36.83
CA HIS A 47 15.01 21.08 36.32
C HIS A 47 15.29 22.36 35.53
N LEU A 48 16.13 23.29 36.06
CA LEU A 48 16.45 24.52 35.35
C LEU A 48 17.20 24.27 34.04
N ALA A 49 18.07 23.28 33.98
CA ALA A 49 18.79 22.91 32.75
C ALA A 49 17.85 22.25 31.72
N SER A 50 16.93 21.43 32.18
CA SER A 50 15.91 20.80 31.32
C SER A 50 14.97 21.82 30.68
N ASP A 51 14.50 22.80 31.45
CA ASP A 51 13.62 23.87 30.97
C ASP A 51 14.32 24.81 29.98
N ALA A 52 15.61 25.10 30.21
CA ALA A 52 16.42 25.91 29.29
C ALA A 52 16.65 25.17 27.95
N LEU A 53 16.93 23.87 28.00
CA LEU A 53 17.13 23.04 26.82
C LEU A 53 15.81 22.89 26.02
N ALA A 54 14.69 22.70 26.72
CA ALA A 54 13.37 22.58 26.08
C ALA A 54 12.96 23.88 25.34
N ARG A 55 13.27 25.05 25.93
CA ARG A 55 13.02 26.35 25.29
C ARG A 55 13.92 26.58 24.07
N ALA A 56 15.21 26.22 24.17
CA ALA A 56 16.15 26.34 23.06
C ALA A 56 15.79 25.44 21.87
N THR A 57 15.32 24.23 22.15
CA THR A 57 14.85 23.31 21.08
C THR A 57 13.54 23.77 20.45
N ALA A 58 12.60 24.33 21.22
CA ALA A 58 11.32 24.83 20.68
C ALA A 58 11.55 26.01 19.71
N THR A 59 12.43 26.96 20.05
CA THR A 59 12.76 28.09 19.14
C THR A 59 13.54 27.66 17.89
N ALA A 60 14.36 26.64 17.97
CA ALA A 60 15.12 26.14 16.80
C ALA A 60 14.23 25.36 15.81
N VAL A 61 13.18 24.67 16.29
CA VAL A 61 12.26 23.92 15.44
C VAL A 61 11.32 24.85 14.67
N GLU A 62 10.92 25.98 15.27
CA GLU A 62 10.01 26.95 14.59
C GLU A 62 10.71 27.73 13.47
N ALA A 63 12.02 27.91 13.55
CA ALA A 63 12.80 28.61 12.49
C ALA A 63 13.21 27.76 11.29
N ALA A 64 13.01 26.45 11.34
CA ALA A 64 13.51 25.49 10.33
C ALA A 64 12.44 24.72 9.55
N SER A 65 11.17 25.13 9.61
CA SER A 65 10.13 24.47 8.79
C SER A 65 10.39 24.82 7.31
N PRO A 66 10.72 23.84 6.45
CA PRO A 66 10.82 24.11 5.01
C PRO A 66 9.47 24.58 4.49
N PRO A 67 9.44 25.44 3.46
CA PRO A 67 8.19 25.85 2.83
C PRO A 67 7.41 24.61 2.37
N PRO A 68 6.07 24.64 2.46
CA PRO A 68 5.27 23.52 2.01
C PRO A 68 5.61 23.23 0.53
N PRO A 69 5.72 21.94 0.14
CA PRO A 69 5.97 21.60 -1.25
C PRO A 69 4.87 22.20 -2.14
N PRO A 70 5.20 22.64 -3.36
CA PRO A 70 4.21 23.15 -4.27
C PRO A 70 3.11 22.09 -4.50
N PRO A 71 1.84 22.51 -4.69
CA PRO A 71 0.77 21.58 -4.96
C PRO A 71 1.13 20.70 -6.16
N PRO A 72 0.84 19.37 -6.10
CA PRO A 72 1.16 18.48 -7.19
C PRO A 72 0.48 18.93 -8.47
N THR A 73 1.25 19.04 -9.55
CA THR A 73 0.73 19.36 -10.88
C THR A 73 -0.29 18.28 -11.28
N PRO A 74 -1.50 18.64 -11.72
CA PRO A 74 -2.47 17.67 -12.19
C PRO A 74 -1.85 16.83 -13.32
N LEU A 75 -1.87 15.51 -13.17
CA LEU A 75 -1.47 14.62 -14.26
C LEU A 75 -2.49 14.72 -15.40
N PRO A 76 -2.05 14.67 -16.68
CA PRO A 76 -2.96 14.70 -17.80
C PRO A 76 -3.93 13.51 -17.72
N SER A 77 -5.21 13.78 -17.94
CA SER A 77 -6.21 12.72 -18.07
C SER A 77 -5.90 11.85 -19.30
N PRO A 78 -6.09 10.53 -19.22
CA PRO A 78 -5.92 9.64 -20.36
C PRO A 78 -6.84 10.05 -21.50
N ALA A 79 -6.33 10.02 -22.74
CA ALA A 79 -7.14 10.25 -23.92
C ALA A 79 -8.36 9.29 -23.92
N GLY A 80 -9.55 9.82 -24.13
CA GLY A 80 -10.80 9.03 -24.18
C GLY A 80 -11.62 8.97 -22.89
N VAL A 81 -11.08 9.38 -21.73
CA VAL A 81 -11.87 9.51 -20.48
C VAL A 81 -12.26 10.98 -20.31
N ALA A 82 -13.23 11.42 -21.11
CA ALA A 82 -13.67 12.82 -21.11
C ALA A 82 -14.62 13.20 -19.97
N ASP A 83 -15.15 12.22 -19.24
CA ASP A 83 -16.03 12.46 -18.12
C ASP A 83 -15.22 12.89 -16.88
N GLY A 84 -15.32 14.16 -16.52
CA GLY A 84 -14.65 14.74 -15.35
C GLY A 84 -14.95 14.03 -14.04
N THR A 85 -16.02 13.22 -13.97
CA THR A 85 -16.40 12.45 -12.79
C THR A 85 -15.61 11.15 -12.62
N CYS A 86 -14.85 10.73 -13.64
CA CYS A 86 -14.04 9.51 -13.62
C CYS A 86 -12.66 9.67 -12.99
N HIS A 87 -12.16 10.90 -12.87
CA HIS A 87 -10.84 11.25 -12.31
C HIS A 87 -9.73 10.27 -12.67
N ALA A 88 -9.62 9.95 -13.96
CA ALA A 88 -8.67 8.97 -14.48
C ALA A 88 -7.23 9.45 -14.38
N ARG A 89 -6.32 8.55 -13.97
CA ARG A 89 -4.87 8.80 -13.88
C ARG A 89 -4.11 7.68 -14.54
N LEU A 90 -3.14 8.06 -15.39
CA LEU A 90 -2.17 7.13 -15.98
C LEU A 90 -1.18 6.64 -14.92
N HIS A 91 -0.62 5.48 -15.17
CA HIS A 91 0.45 4.90 -14.37
C HIS A 91 0.07 4.80 -12.87
N THR A 92 -1.14 4.38 -12.59
CA THR A 92 -1.70 4.30 -11.23
C THR A 92 -2.49 3.00 -11.08
N ASP A 93 -2.33 2.34 -9.94
CA ASP A 93 -3.15 1.19 -9.54
C ASP A 93 -3.71 1.45 -8.14
N TYR A 94 -4.94 1.90 -8.08
CA TYR A 94 -5.62 2.13 -6.80
C TYR A 94 -6.04 0.82 -6.15
N MET A 95 -5.72 0.67 -4.88
CA MET A 95 -5.92 -0.57 -4.14
C MET A 95 -7.40 -0.88 -3.90
N GLY A 96 -8.16 0.08 -3.36
CA GLY A 96 -9.49 -0.20 -2.83
C GLY A 96 -9.47 -1.14 -1.61
N GLU A 97 -10.58 -1.27 -0.92
CA GLU A 97 -10.74 -2.21 0.21
C GLU A 97 -11.43 -3.52 -0.23
N GLN A 98 -12.21 -3.46 -1.29
CA GLN A 98 -12.93 -4.59 -1.87
C GLN A 98 -12.92 -4.47 -3.40
N ALA A 99 -13.00 -5.61 -4.08
CA ALA A 99 -13.16 -5.69 -5.53
C ALA A 99 -14.50 -6.38 -5.86
N PRO A 100 -15.61 -5.62 -5.99
CA PRO A 100 -16.91 -6.17 -6.36
C PRO A 100 -16.92 -6.91 -7.70
N VAL A 101 -16.07 -6.49 -8.65
CA VAL A 101 -15.92 -7.14 -9.97
C VAL A 101 -14.44 -7.30 -10.27
N TRP A 102 -14.04 -8.51 -10.61
CA TRP A 102 -12.68 -8.90 -10.89
C TRP A 102 -12.40 -8.90 -12.39
N GLY A 103 -11.29 -8.31 -12.80
CA GLY A 103 -10.80 -8.34 -14.18
C GLY A 103 -10.29 -9.71 -14.59
N LEU A 104 -9.72 -10.46 -13.64
CA LEU A 104 -9.17 -11.80 -13.89
C LEU A 104 -10.23 -12.84 -14.22
N GLY A 105 -9.80 -13.85 -14.94
CA GLY A 105 -10.60 -15.04 -15.23
C GLY A 105 -10.82 -15.27 -16.71
N ASN A 106 -11.49 -16.40 -17.03
CA ASN A 106 -11.88 -16.72 -18.40
C ASN A 106 -13.36 -17.18 -18.42
N PRO A 107 -14.29 -16.32 -18.90
CA PRO A 107 -14.04 -14.93 -19.28
C PRO A 107 -13.92 -14.02 -18.03
N GLY A 108 -12.87 -13.19 -17.98
CA GLY A 108 -12.75 -12.11 -17.01
C GLY A 108 -13.67 -10.92 -17.35
N PHE A 109 -13.67 -9.91 -16.51
CA PHE A 109 -14.35 -8.66 -16.83
C PHE A 109 -13.43 -7.78 -17.68
N HIS A 110 -13.48 -7.98 -19.00
CA HIS A 110 -12.67 -7.26 -19.98
C HIS A 110 -13.54 -6.27 -20.74
N LEU A 111 -13.00 -5.06 -20.91
CA LEU A 111 -13.63 -3.96 -21.62
C LEU A 111 -12.65 -3.38 -22.65
N LYS A 112 -13.17 -2.58 -23.57
CA LYS A 112 -12.39 -2.06 -24.69
C LYS A 112 -11.35 -1.04 -24.26
N ASP A 113 -11.72 -0.15 -23.36
CA ASP A 113 -10.88 0.97 -22.93
C ASP A 113 -11.21 1.44 -21.50
N ALA A 114 -10.42 2.40 -21.02
CA ALA A 114 -10.57 2.97 -19.69
C ALA A 114 -11.91 3.74 -19.51
N ALA A 115 -12.46 4.31 -20.57
CA ALA A 115 -13.74 5.01 -20.51
C ALA A 115 -14.88 4.03 -20.27
N GLU A 116 -14.88 2.88 -20.96
CA GLU A 116 -15.85 1.81 -20.68
C GLU A 116 -15.68 1.26 -19.25
N CYS A 117 -14.46 1.15 -18.74
CA CYS A 117 -14.22 0.69 -17.36
C CYS A 117 -14.78 1.69 -16.33
N CYS A 118 -14.61 2.99 -16.56
CA CYS A 118 -15.27 4.01 -15.73
C CYS A 118 -16.80 3.94 -15.83
N ALA A 119 -17.35 3.84 -17.05
CA ALA A 119 -18.80 3.73 -17.26
C ALA A 119 -19.37 2.50 -16.56
N ALA A 120 -18.65 1.37 -16.57
CA ALA A 120 -19.02 0.18 -15.82
C ALA A 120 -19.02 0.42 -14.30
N CYS A 121 -18.05 1.15 -13.77
CA CYS A 121 -18.02 1.54 -12.36
C CYS A 121 -19.21 2.42 -12.00
N GLN A 122 -19.56 3.41 -12.84
CA GLN A 122 -20.74 4.27 -12.67
C GLN A 122 -22.04 3.44 -12.67
N ALA A 123 -22.19 2.54 -13.65
CA ALA A 123 -23.37 1.67 -13.73
C ALA A 123 -23.48 0.76 -12.49
N HIS A 124 -22.37 0.17 -12.05
CA HIS A 124 -22.35 -0.64 -10.84
C HIS A 124 -22.70 0.20 -9.59
N ALA A 125 -22.15 1.40 -9.44
CA ALA A 125 -22.46 2.31 -8.35
C ALA A 125 -23.94 2.74 -8.33
N ALA A 126 -24.53 2.95 -9.51
CA ALA A 126 -25.93 3.37 -9.64
C ALA A 126 -26.92 2.28 -9.18
N VAL A 127 -26.60 1.01 -9.36
CA VAL A 127 -27.49 -0.12 -9.08
C VAL A 127 -27.10 -0.85 -7.80
N CYS A 128 -25.83 -1.25 -7.68
CA CYS A 128 -25.33 -2.08 -6.59
C CYS A 128 -25.01 -1.27 -5.31
N GLY A 129 -24.88 -1.97 -4.18
CA GLY A 129 -24.61 -1.34 -2.89
C GLY A 129 -25.82 -0.71 -2.19
N LYS A 130 -27.01 -0.84 -2.77
CA LYS A 130 -28.28 -0.41 -2.21
C LYS A 130 -28.99 -1.57 -1.50
N PRO A 131 -29.86 -1.34 -0.50
CA PRO A 131 -30.50 -2.42 0.27
C PRO A 131 -31.15 -3.51 -0.59
N ASP A 132 -31.84 -3.14 -1.66
CA ASP A 132 -32.59 -4.07 -2.51
C ASP A 132 -31.88 -4.41 -3.82
N SER A 133 -30.57 -4.21 -3.89
CA SER A 133 -29.82 -4.38 -5.16
C SER A 133 -29.45 -5.82 -5.46
N ARG A 134 -29.40 -6.70 -4.46
CA ARG A 134 -28.98 -8.10 -4.65
C ARG A 134 -29.74 -8.80 -5.78
N GLY A 135 -29.02 -9.40 -6.72
CA GLY A 135 -29.56 -10.11 -7.85
C GLY A 135 -30.04 -9.21 -9.01
N LYS A 136 -30.04 -7.89 -8.87
CA LYS A 136 -30.33 -6.98 -9.98
C LYS A 136 -29.16 -6.96 -10.96
N SER A 137 -29.48 -6.96 -12.27
CA SER A 137 -28.48 -6.72 -13.30
C SER A 137 -28.04 -5.25 -13.26
N TRP A 138 -26.75 -5.01 -13.36
CA TRP A 138 -26.20 -3.65 -13.34
C TRP A 138 -25.52 -3.25 -14.66
N TRP A 139 -25.23 -4.23 -15.56
CA TRP A 139 -24.58 -3.95 -16.83
C TRP A 139 -25.51 -4.36 -17.98
N PRO A 140 -26.01 -3.40 -18.78
CA PRO A 140 -27.01 -3.68 -19.82
C PRO A 140 -26.52 -4.65 -20.91
N LEU A 141 -25.24 -4.57 -21.27
CA LEU A 141 -24.63 -5.41 -22.31
C LEU A 141 -24.34 -6.86 -21.84
N ARG A 142 -24.36 -7.11 -20.54
CA ARG A 142 -24.08 -8.40 -19.90
C ARG A 142 -25.07 -8.61 -18.74
N PRO A 143 -26.33 -8.98 -19.05
CA PRO A 143 -27.36 -9.06 -18.01
C PRO A 143 -27.14 -10.17 -16.98
N GLU A 144 -26.21 -11.09 -17.24
CA GLU A 144 -25.75 -12.09 -16.28
C GLU A 144 -24.93 -11.47 -15.12
N LEU A 145 -24.38 -10.28 -15.30
CA LEU A 145 -23.69 -9.57 -14.23
C LEU A 145 -24.68 -8.99 -13.22
N LYS A 146 -24.69 -9.58 -12.04
CA LYS A 146 -25.63 -9.25 -10.97
C LYS A 146 -24.94 -8.57 -9.80
N CYS A 147 -25.68 -7.75 -9.08
CA CYS A 147 -25.21 -7.24 -7.79
C CYS A 147 -25.20 -8.38 -6.77
N TYR A 148 -24.13 -8.45 -6.01
CA TYR A 148 -24.00 -9.29 -4.82
C TYR A 148 -24.15 -8.43 -3.55
N ASN A 149 -23.78 -8.96 -2.39
CA ASN A 149 -23.76 -8.19 -1.13
C ASN A 149 -22.51 -7.27 -1.03
N ASN A 150 -22.11 -6.72 -2.15
CA ASN A 150 -20.92 -5.86 -2.25
C ASN A 150 -21.36 -4.39 -2.32
N PRO A 151 -20.58 -3.46 -1.81
CA PRO A 151 -20.82 -2.04 -1.98
C PRO A 151 -20.76 -1.64 -3.46
N GLY A 152 -21.39 -0.52 -3.81
CA GLY A 152 -21.27 0.08 -5.14
C GLY A 152 -19.82 0.46 -5.44
N CYS A 153 -19.43 0.31 -6.72
CA CYS A 153 -18.09 0.71 -7.18
C CYS A 153 -17.87 2.21 -6.94
N ASN A 154 -16.67 2.58 -6.50
CA ASN A 154 -16.24 3.97 -6.47
C ASN A 154 -14.77 4.17 -6.87
N ILE A 155 -14.07 3.09 -7.16
CA ILE A 155 -12.72 3.05 -7.71
C ILE A 155 -12.69 2.04 -8.86
N TRP A 156 -12.00 2.36 -9.94
CA TRP A 156 -11.81 1.44 -11.06
C TRP A 156 -10.35 1.40 -11.49
N VAL A 157 -9.92 0.25 -12.03
CA VAL A 157 -8.57 0.00 -12.54
C VAL A 157 -8.66 -0.73 -13.87
N PHE A 158 -7.90 -0.28 -14.85
CA PHE A 158 -7.91 -0.80 -16.21
C PHE A 158 -6.51 -1.12 -16.71
N CYS A 159 -6.36 -2.25 -17.39
CA CYS A 159 -5.10 -2.63 -18.06
C CYS A 159 -5.15 -2.20 -19.53
N PRO A 160 -4.40 -1.15 -19.96
CA PRO A 160 -4.43 -0.67 -21.33
C PRO A 160 -3.48 -1.43 -22.25
N GLU A 161 -2.49 -2.14 -21.71
CA GLU A 161 -1.41 -2.77 -22.45
C GLU A 161 -1.64 -4.26 -22.66
N LYS A 162 -0.94 -4.85 -23.64
CA LYS A 162 -1.03 -6.29 -23.92
C LYS A 162 -0.85 -7.14 -22.65
N GLN A 163 0.02 -6.68 -21.76
CA GLN A 163 0.24 -7.28 -20.44
C GLN A 163 0.54 -6.17 -19.44
N CYS A 164 -0.11 -6.18 -18.29
CA CYS A 164 0.12 -5.22 -17.21
C CYS A 164 0.88 -5.86 -16.06
N PHE A 165 1.93 -5.17 -15.61
CA PHE A 165 2.74 -5.61 -14.49
C PHE A 165 2.02 -5.39 -13.16
N ALA A 166 2.01 -6.41 -12.31
CA ALA A 166 1.67 -6.32 -10.90
C ALA A 166 2.60 -7.22 -10.08
N PHE A 167 2.79 -6.89 -8.80
CA PHE A 167 3.53 -7.76 -7.87
C PHE A 167 2.61 -8.84 -7.31
N ASP A 168 2.18 -9.77 -8.17
CA ASP A 168 1.34 -10.89 -7.76
C ASP A 168 1.63 -12.16 -8.59
N ILE A 169 0.76 -13.16 -8.49
CA ILE A 169 0.90 -14.48 -9.12
C ILE A 169 0.08 -14.62 -10.39
N HIS A 170 -0.52 -13.53 -10.90
CA HIS A 170 -1.44 -13.57 -12.03
C HIS A 170 -0.84 -12.97 -13.29
N VAL A 171 -1.31 -13.42 -14.44
CA VAL A 171 -1.05 -12.78 -15.73
C VAL A 171 -2.19 -11.80 -15.99
N HIS A 172 -1.86 -10.51 -15.98
CA HIS A 172 -2.82 -9.46 -16.30
C HIS A 172 -2.74 -9.10 -17.77
N THR A 173 -3.87 -9.04 -18.44
CA THR A 173 -3.96 -8.85 -19.88
C THR A 173 -4.78 -7.62 -20.25
N GLN A 174 -4.58 -7.14 -21.47
CA GLN A 174 -5.28 -5.99 -22.01
C GLN A 174 -6.79 -6.13 -21.87
N GLY A 175 -7.43 -5.05 -21.45
CA GLY A 175 -8.87 -5.00 -21.29
C GLY A 175 -9.36 -5.35 -19.89
N GLU A 176 -8.52 -5.96 -19.03
CA GLU A 176 -8.93 -6.21 -17.64
C GLU A 176 -9.43 -4.93 -16.98
N CYS A 177 -10.67 -4.96 -16.51
CA CYS A 177 -11.30 -3.89 -15.76
C CYS A 177 -11.69 -4.40 -14.37
N TRP A 178 -11.16 -3.77 -13.36
CA TRP A 178 -11.42 -4.08 -11.95
C TRP A 178 -12.30 -3.00 -11.36
N LEU A 179 -13.49 -3.36 -10.89
CA LEU A 179 -14.32 -2.45 -10.13
C LEU A 179 -14.03 -2.66 -8.66
N LYS A 180 -13.60 -1.60 -8.00
CA LYS A 180 -13.16 -1.62 -6.60
C LYS A 180 -14.02 -0.66 -5.76
N TYR A 181 -13.90 -0.79 -4.45
CA TYR A 181 -14.57 0.05 -3.48
C TYR A 181 -13.64 0.41 -2.34
N GLN A 182 -13.71 1.65 -1.90
CA GLN A 182 -13.09 2.16 -0.68
C GLN A 182 -14.14 2.89 0.16
N ARG A 183 -14.24 2.56 1.45
CA ARG A 183 -15.21 3.17 2.37
C ARG A 183 -14.82 4.58 2.75
N ALA A 184 -13.55 4.76 3.13
CA ALA A 184 -13.04 6.05 3.54
C ALA A 184 -12.76 6.92 2.32
N ASN A 185 -12.94 8.21 2.48
CA ASN A 185 -12.61 9.31 1.57
C ASN A 185 -12.12 8.89 0.16
N VAL A 186 -13.05 8.66 -0.75
CA VAL A 186 -12.75 8.21 -2.13
C VAL A 186 -11.89 9.23 -2.90
N THR A 187 -11.90 10.50 -2.50
CA THR A 187 -11.07 11.55 -3.13
C THR A 187 -9.59 11.45 -2.74
N ARG A 188 -9.28 10.53 -1.82
CA ARG A 188 -7.92 10.17 -1.46
C ARG A 188 -7.76 8.64 -1.50
N PRO A 189 -7.81 8.03 -2.69
CA PRO A 189 -7.74 6.59 -2.82
C PRO A 189 -6.35 6.06 -2.41
N LYS A 190 -6.35 4.87 -1.84
CA LYS A 190 -5.11 4.15 -1.52
C LYS A 190 -4.46 3.68 -2.81
N ASP A 191 -3.20 4.01 -2.97
CA ASP A 191 -2.36 3.58 -4.08
C ASP A 191 -1.34 2.58 -3.52
N PRO A 192 -1.31 1.31 -3.96
CA PRO A 192 -0.36 0.31 -3.46
C PRO A 192 1.09 0.69 -3.76
N HIS A 193 1.32 1.62 -4.67
CA HIS A 193 2.63 2.16 -5.01
C HIS A 193 2.93 3.48 -4.29
N GLU A 194 2.21 3.79 -3.21
CA GLU A 194 2.41 4.97 -2.34
C GLU A 194 2.30 6.31 -3.10
N GLY A 195 1.39 6.40 -4.05
CA GLY A 195 1.16 7.59 -4.87
C GLY A 195 2.25 7.84 -5.92
N HIS A 196 3.19 6.92 -6.06
CA HIS A 196 4.23 7.00 -7.07
C HIS A 196 3.81 6.31 -8.37
N THR A 197 3.99 6.98 -9.48
CA THR A 197 3.73 6.43 -10.82
C THR A 197 4.94 5.71 -11.42
N THR A 198 6.10 5.80 -10.76
CA THR A 198 7.37 5.19 -11.19
C THR A 198 7.98 4.32 -10.11
N PHE A 199 8.58 3.21 -10.52
CA PHE A 199 9.39 2.39 -9.63
C PHE A 199 10.81 2.95 -9.50
N PRO A 200 11.43 2.95 -8.30
CA PRO A 200 12.81 3.37 -8.10
C PRO A 200 13.77 2.58 -8.97
N GLU A 201 14.82 3.21 -9.43
CA GLU A 201 15.86 2.55 -10.24
C GLU A 201 16.49 1.36 -9.51
N ALA A 202 16.76 1.51 -8.21
CA ALA A 202 17.26 0.44 -7.36
C ALA A 202 16.36 -0.81 -7.43
N MET A 203 15.05 -0.63 -7.35
CA MET A 203 14.09 -1.74 -7.43
C MET A 203 14.08 -2.36 -8.83
N ARG A 204 14.12 -1.55 -9.88
CA ARG A 204 14.14 -2.01 -11.28
C ARG A 204 15.40 -2.80 -11.63
N LYS A 205 16.54 -2.43 -11.06
CA LYS A 205 17.83 -3.11 -11.24
C LYS A 205 18.03 -4.29 -10.30
N SER A 206 17.18 -4.46 -9.30
CA SER A 206 17.34 -5.51 -8.31
C SER A 206 17.09 -6.91 -8.89
N PRO A 207 17.78 -7.94 -8.38
CA PRO A 207 17.49 -9.32 -8.72
C PRO A 207 16.04 -9.68 -8.35
N ARG A 208 15.39 -10.50 -9.18
CA ARG A 208 14.01 -10.95 -8.97
C ARG A 208 13.78 -11.58 -7.59
N ALA A 209 14.79 -12.28 -7.06
CA ALA A 209 14.72 -12.95 -5.76
C ALA A 209 14.43 -12.00 -4.56
N ILE A 210 14.70 -10.70 -4.72
CA ILE A 210 14.45 -9.70 -3.67
C ILE A 210 13.32 -8.73 -4.02
N TRP A 211 12.56 -8.99 -5.09
CA TRP A 211 11.38 -8.19 -5.38
C TRP A 211 10.39 -8.22 -4.21
N PRO A 212 9.54 -7.20 -4.05
CA PRO A 212 8.60 -7.12 -2.93
C PRO A 212 7.70 -8.36 -2.77
N TRP A 213 7.34 -8.97 -3.89
CA TRP A 213 6.61 -10.23 -3.98
C TRP A 213 7.22 -11.14 -5.04
N ALA A 214 7.05 -12.43 -4.88
CA ALA A 214 7.52 -13.42 -5.83
C ALA A 214 6.69 -13.34 -7.14
N VAL A 215 7.31 -12.85 -8.20
CA VAL A 215 6.74 -12.84 -9.54
C VAL A 215 7.50 -13.83 -10.40
N GLU A 216 6.86 -14.92 -10.81
CA GLU A 216 7.53 -15.96 -11.60
C GLU A 216 7.86 -15.47 -13.03
N PRO A 217 9.00 -15.90 -13.61
CA PRO A 217 9.37 -15.55 -14.99
C PRO A 217 8.35 -15.93 -16.06
N LYS A 218 7.57 -16.99 -15.84
CA LYS A 218 6.50 -17.40 -16.77
C LYS A 218 5.31 -16.43 -16.75
N ILE A 219 5.09 -15.73 -15.61
CA ILE A 219 4.01 -14.74 -15.44
C ILE A 219 4.47 -13.40 -16.02
N TRP A 220 5.68 -12.99 -15.67
CA TRP A 220 6.27 -11.75 -16.15
C TRP A 220 7.74 -11.98 -16.52
N PRO A 221 8.09 -12.16 -17.81
CA PRO A 221 9.45 -12.45 -18.23
C PRO A 221 10.40 -11.25 -18.12
N GLY A 222 9.86 -10.03 -18.15
CA GLY A 222 10.64 -8.80 -18.08
C GLY A 222 11.11 -8.42 -16.68
N GLY A 223 11.84 -7.32 -16.58
CA GLY A 223 12.14 -6.64 -15.33
C GLY A 223 10.95 -5.82 -14.81
N ILE A 224 11.11 -5.20 -13.66
CA ILE A 224 10.13 -4.22 -13.15
C ILE A 224 10.09 -3.04 -14.14
N PRO A 225 8.92 -2.64 -14.66
CA PRO A 225 8.81 -1.51 -15.58
C PRO A 225 9.18 -0.20 -14.90
N GLU A 226 9.50 0.82 -15.68
CA GLU A 226 9.75 2.15 -15.10
C GLU A 226 8.48 2.73 -14.50
N LYS A 227 7.38 2.63 -15.23
CA LYS A 227 6.08 3.15 -14.81
C LYS A 227 5.08 2.02 -14.65
N ILE A 228 4.18 2.20 -13.71
CA ILE A 228 3.05 1.29 -13.53
C ILE A 228 2.18 1.33 -14.80
N PRO A 229 1.90 0.19 -15.43
CA PRO A 229 1.19 0.17 -16.72
C PRO A 229 -0.33 0.37 -16.61
N TRP A 230 -0.86 0.53 -15.42
CA TRP A 230 -2.29 0.62 -15.16
C TRP A 230 -2.84 2.04 -15.31
N ILE A 231 -4.13 2.14 -15.62
CA ILE A 231 -4.94 3.35 -15.51
C ILE A 231 -5.96 3.14 -14.40
N SER A 232 -6.03 4.05 -13.46
CA SER A 232 -7.04 4.01 -12.39
C SER A 232 -7.80 5.31 -12.30
N GLY A 233 -8.99 5.25 -11.74
CA GLY A 233 -9.77 6.44 -11.42
C GLY A 233 -10.74 6.21 -10.27
N VAL A 234 -11.34 7.31 -9.85
CA VAL A 234 -12.35 7.32 -8.80
C VAL A 234 -13.61 8.02 -9.29
N LEU A 235 -14.77 7.59 -8.79
CA LEU A 235 -16.01 8.32 -9.02
C LEU A 235 -16.16 9.42 -7.97
N ALA A 236 -16.04 10.65 -8.41
CA ALA A 236 -16.25 11.84 -7.59
C ALA A 236 -16.81 12.99 -8.45
N PRO A 237 -17.42 14.03 -7.85
CA PRO A 237 -17.81 15.24 -8.59
C PRO A 237 -16.62 15.84 -9.36
N ALA A 238 -16.88 16.39 -10.53
CA ALA A 238 -15.83 16.87 -11.44
C ALA A 238 -14.99 18.04 -10.88
N ASP A 239 -15.54 18.80 -9.95
CA ASP A 239 -14.91 19.94 -9.28
C ASP A 239 -14.02 19.51 -8.09
N VAL A 240 -13.99 18.22 -7.75
CA VAL A 240 -13.23 17.70 -6.62
C VAL A 240 -11.80 17.36 -7.05
N THR A 241 -10.82 17.77 -6.26
CA THR A 241 -9.43 17.35 -6.44
C THR A 241 -9.20 15.98 -5.83
N VAL A 242 -8.76 15.03 -6.65
CA VAL A 242 -8.39 13.68 -6.22
C VAL A 242 -6.88 13.59 -6.00
N THR A 243 -6.48 13.13 -4.81
CA THR A 243 -5.07 12.93 -4.46
C THR A 243 -4.86 11.50 -4.00
N SER A 244 -3.78 10.84 -4.45
CA SER A 244 -3.44 9.51 -3.94
C SER A 244 -2.97 9.55 -2.49
N ALA A 245 -3.29 8.51 -1.73
CA ALA A 245 -2.72 8.26 -0.42
C ALA A 245 -1.75 7.08 -0.48
N PRO A 246 -0.66 7.09 0.30
CA PRO A 246 0.23 5.96 0.43
C PRO A 246 -0.52 4.71 0.89
N ALA A 247 -0.03 3.53 0.50
CA ALA A 247 -0.49 2.28 1.07
C ALA A 247 -0.16 2.25 2.58
N ASP A 248 -1.06 1.66 3.38
CA ASP A 248 -0.91 1.63 4.85
C ASP A 248 0.33 0.84 5.31
N ASP A 249 0.78 -0.12 4.50
CA ASP A 249 1.87 -1.03 4.84
C ASP A 249 3.27 -0.46 4.61
N GLY A 250 3.38 0.63 3.85
CA GLY A 250 4.66 1.26 3.54
C GLY A 250 5.70 0.28 2.95
N TRP A 251 5.26 -0.75 2.20
CA TRP A 251 6.10 -1.82 1.69
C TRP A 251 7.27 -1.31 0.86
N ARG A 252 7.06 -0.27 0.05
CA ARG A 252 8.10 0.35 -0.77
C ARG A 252 9.20 0.95 0.10
N LYS A 253 8.83 1.69 1.14
CA LYS A 253 9.76 2.26 2.11
C LYS A 253 10.58 1.15 2.76
N ARG A 254 9.93 0.09 3.27
CA ARG A 254 10.63 -1.05 3.89
C ARG A 254 11.58 -1.76 2.92
N TRP A 255 11.16 -1.92 1.66
CA TRP A 255 12.02 -2.52 0.65
C TRP A 255 13.26 -1.64 0.38
N CYS A 256 13.05 -0.32 0.22
CA CYS A 256 14.12 0.65 -0.01
C CYS A 256 15.11 0.72 1.16
N GLU A 257 14.62 0.72 2.40
CA GLU A 257 15.46 0.70 3.60
C GLU A 257 16.32 -0.57 3.66
N LYS A 258 15.80 -1.71 3.24
CA LYS A 258 16.49 -3.00 3.31
C LYS A 258 17.46 -3.24 2.15
N HIS A 259 17.11 -2.83 0.95
CA HIS A 259 17.82 -3.22 -0.28
C HIS A 259 18.31 -2.04 -1.12
N GLY A 260 17.81 -0.82 -0.87
CA GLY A 260 18.06 0.33 -1.73
C GLY A 260 19.54 0.68 -1.86
N ALA A 261 20.29 0.65 -0.76
CA ALA A 261 21.71 1.03 -0.75
C ALA A 261 22.58 0.13 -1.67
N GLU A 262 22.28 -1.16 -1.76
CA GLU A 262 23.03 -2.13 -2.57
C GLU A 262 22.75 -1.99 -4.08
N HIS A 263 21.65 -1.31 -4.45
CA HIS A 263 21.16 -1.23 -5.83
C HIS A 263 21.05 0.18 -6.38
N GLY A 264 21.76 1.15 -5.78
CA GLY A 264 21.85 2.52 -6.30
C GLY A 264 20.91 3.54 -5.63
N GLY A 265 20.28 3.13 -4.53
CA GLY A 265 19.41 4.00 -3.74
C GLY A 265 17.94 4.06 -4.24
N CYS A 266 17.06 4.48 -3.40
CA CYS A 266 15.69 4.84 -3.71
C CYS A 266 15.54 6.36 -3.60
#